data_44ee8de911e1128745240474cca3594c
#
_entry.id   44ee8de911e1128745240474cca3594c
#
_cell.length_a   1.000
_cell.length_b   1.000
_cell.length_c   1.000
_cell.angle_alpha   90.00
_cell.angle_beta   90.00
_cell.angle_gamma   90.00
#
_symmetry.space_group_name_H-M   'P 1'
#
loop_
_entity.id
_entity.type
_entity.pdbx_description
1 polymer ?
#
loop_
_entity_poly.entity_id
_entity_poly.type
_entity_poly.pdbx_seq_one_letter_code
_entity_poly.pdbx_strand_id
1 'polypeptide(L)'
;MFYFEEIDGKKVLKSDYIKKAQAFFTTREICICDKNIDAQSNFTKIEQNKKIICKYLKIGEKNLISPTQTHTSNIELAIENKLCYPDTDALILTDKNLGIFLNFADCTPIILYDEVQNIGAVAHAGWRGTAGRISAKTAQKLIKNYGSKPENLIAIIGPAIGFCCYNVGEEVFEKLSKTVNNFDGLSEIREGNIFVDLKNINKRQLEEIGITKIDICPYCTVHNNDVFYSYRNENATTLRHSAVLKLG
;
A
#
# COMPACT_ATOMS: atom_id res chain seq x y z
N MET A 1 2.32 9.03 -13.89
CA MET A 1 1.12 8.36 -14.48
C MET A 1 1.23 6.86 -14.25
N PHE A 2 0.12 6.19 -13.97
CA PHE A 2 0.09 4.73 -13.80
C PHE A 2 0.05 4.00 -15.15
N TYR A 3 0.76 2.88 -15.22
CA TYR A 3 0.82 2.01 -16.40
C TYR A 3 1.01 0.54 -15.99
N PHE A 4 0.57 -0.37 -16.85
CA PHE A 4 0.83 -1.79 -16.65
C PHE A 4 2.15 -2.19 -17.31
N GLU A 5 2.91 -3.03 -16.61
CA GLU A 5 4.13 -3.68 -17.07
C GLU A 5 4.01 -5.19 -16.83
N GLU A 6 4.75 -6.01 -17.55
CA GLU A 6 4.75 -7.46 -17.36
C GLU A 6 6.02 -7.92 -16.66
N ILE A 7 5.84 -8.78 -15.67
CA ILE A 7 6.89 -9.55 -15.00
C ILE A 7 6.63 -11.02 -15.31
N ASP A 8 7.48 -11.66 -16.11
CA ASP A 8 7.33 -13.06 -16.51
C ASP A 8 5.95 -13.34 -17.15
N GLY A 9 5.49 -12.45 -18.04
CA GLY A 9 4.20 -12.53 -18.71
C GLY A 9 2.97 -12.25 -17.85
N LYS A 10 3.15 -11.70 -16.64
CA LYS A 10 2.07 -11.37 -15.69
C LYS A 10 2.06 -9.87 -15.41
N LYS A 11 0.88 -9.27 -15.46
CA LYS A 11 0.71 -7.83 -15.27
C LYS A 11 0.95 -7.37 -13.83
N VAL A 12 1.69 -6.28 -13.71
CA VAL A 12 1.83 -5.46 -12.49
C VAL A 12 1.51 -4.01 -12.83
N LEU A 13 1.07 -3.23 -11.84
CA LEU A 13 0.80 -1.81 -12.02
C LEU A 13 1.95 -0.99 -11.43
N LYS A 14 2.47 -0.04 -12.20
CA LYS A 14 3.55 0.88 -11.81
C LYS A 14 3.14 2.33 -11.96
N SER A 15 3.89 3.22 -11.32
CA SER A 15 3.86 4.67 -11.55
C SER A 15 5.22 5.12 -12.09
N ASP A 16 5.20 6.04 -13.06
CA ASP A 16 6.40 6.66 -13.65
C ASP A 16 7.10 7.67 -12.71
N TYR A 17 6.54 7.94 -11.52
CA TYR A 17 7.15 8.82 -10.53
C TYR A 17 8.38 8.19 -9.86
N ILE A 18 8.40 6.87 -9.64
CA ILE A 18 9.55 6.16 -9.06
C ILE A 18 10.30 5.42 -10.17
N LYS A 19 11.52 5.86 -10.46
CA LYS A 19 12.37 5.31 -11.54
C LYS A 19 13.64 4.61 -11.02
N LYS A 20 14.11 5.01 -9.83
CA LYS A 20 15.37 4.50 -9.26
C LYS A 20 15.18 3.30 -8.32
N ALA A 21 13.95 2.89 -8.05
CA ALA A 21 13.61 1.73 -7.26
C ALA A 21 12.61 0.84 -8.00
N GLN A 22 12.48 -0.41 -7.58
CA GLN A 22 11.39 -1.28 -8.01
C GLN A 22 10.21 -1.07 -7.08
N ALA A 23 9.17 -0.36 -7.56
CA ALA A 23 7.94 -0.08 -6.84
C ALA A 23 6.76 -0.42 -7.75
N PHE A 24 5.89 -1.35 -7.30
CA PHE A 24 4.75 -1.79 -8.09
C PHE A 24 3.65 -2.41 -7.24
N PHE A 25 2.48 -2.55 -7.83
CA PHE A 25 1.35 -3.27 -7.26
C PHE A 25 1.10 -4.54 -8.08
N THR A 26 0.97 -5.67 -7.40
CA THR A 26 0.62 -6.93 -8.04
C THR A 26 -0.86 -6.90 -8.46
N THR A 27 -1.20 -7.74 -9.45
CA THR A 27 -2.57 -7.98 -9.89
C THR A 27 -3.01 -9.40 -9.50
N ARG A 28 -4.22 -9.80 -9.89
CA ARG A 28 -4.69 -11.20 -9.75
C ARG A 28 -3.82 -12.20 -10.49
N GLU A 29 -3.14 -11.79 -11.57
CA GLU A 29 -2.27 -12.65 -12.34
C GLU A 29 -1.03 -13.09 -11.56
N ILE A 30 -0.54 -12.24 -10.64
CA ILE A 30 0.64 -12.48 -9.83
C ILE A 30 0.35 -12.31 -8.34
N CYS A 31 -0.67 -12.99 -7.83
CA CYS A 31 -1.02 -13.01 -6.41
C CYS A 31 0.07 -13.70 -5.59
N ILE A 32 0.53 -13.03 -4.51
CA ILE A 32 1.56 -13.54 -3.58
C ILE A 32 1.07 -13.67 -2.15
N CYS A 33 -0.23 -13.49 -1.90
CA CYS A 33 -0.82 -13.61 -0.56
C CYS A 33 -2.24 -14.16 -0.60
N ASP A 34 -2.45 -15.20 0.19
CA ASP A 34 -3.77 -15.68 0.62
C ASP A 34 -3.78 -15.68 2.17
N LYS A 35 -4.78 -15.05 2.79
CA LYS A 35 -4.93 -15.06 4.24
C LYS A 35 -5.55 -16.37 4.75
N ASN A 36 -6.08 -17.22 3.89
CA ASN A 36 -6.55 -18.54 4.24
C ASN A 36 -5.39 -19.54 4.18
N ILE A 37 -4.81 -19.82 5.33
CA ILE A 37 -3.65 -20.74 5.49
C ILE A 37 -4.02 -22.18 5.12
N ASP A 38 -5.29 -22.56 5.21
CA ASP A 38 -5.76 -23.92 4.94
C ASP A 38 -6.03 -24.19 3.45
N ALA A 39 -5.99 -23.18 2.61
CA ALA A 39 -6.21 -23.31 1.18
C ALA A 39 -4.95 -23.84 0.46
N GLN A 40 -4.67 -25.10 0.62
CA GLN A 40 -3.55 -25.82 -0.02
C GLN A 40 -3.53 -25.65 -1.56
N SER A 41 -4.72 -25.42 -2.17
CA SER A 41 -4.88 -25.17 -3.61
C SER A 41 -4.15 -23.90 -4.10
N ASN A 42 -4.04 -22.86 -3.29
CA ASN A 42 -3.40 -21.61 -3.67
C ASN A 42 -1.91 -21.55 -3.29
N PHE A 43 -1.47 -22.37 -2.34
CA PHE A 43 -0.11 -22.31 -1.79
C PHE A 43 0.96 -22.45 -2.86
N THR A 44 0.89 -23.47 -3.70
CA THR A 44 1.88 -23.72 -4.78
C THR A 44 1.97 -22.53 -5.74
N LYS A 45 0.82 -21.96 -6.13
CA LYS A 45 0.76 -20.83 -7.05
C LYS A 45 1.34 -19.56 -6.42
N ILE A 46 1.07 -19.34 -5.14
CA ILE A 46 1.58 -18.19 -4.38
C ILE A 46 3.10 -18.28 -4.27
N GLU A 47 3.65 -19.44 -3.89
CA GLU A 47 5.11 -19.64 -3.80
C GLU A 47 5.79 -19.49 -5.18
N GLN A 48 5.20 -20.00 -6.25
CA GLN A 48 5.71 -19.78 -7.60
C GLN A 48 5.72 -18.29 -7.96
N ASN A 49 4.66 -17.55 -7.66
CA ASN A 49 4.58 -16.12 -7.90
C ASN A 49 5.59 -15.32 -7.07
N LYS A 50 5.81 -15.70 -5.80
CA LYS A 50 6.88 -15.10 -4.98
C LYS A 50 8.26 -15.30 -5.60
N LYS A 51 8.56 -16.50 -6.11
CA LYS A 51 9.82 -16.78 -6.82
C LYS A 51 9.99 -15.90 -8.06
N ILE A 52 8.94 -15.69 -8.84
CA ILE A 52 8.96 -14.77 -9.99
C ILE A 52 9.32 -13.36 -9.55
N ILE A 53 8.66 -12.85 -8.48
CA ILE A 53 8.94 -11.53 -7.93
C ILE A 53 10.37 -11.44 -7.41
N CYS A 54 10.83 -12.42 -6.63
CA CYS A 54 12.19 -12.43 -6.09
C CYS A 54 13.25 -12.43 -7.21
N LYS A 55 13.03 -13.22 -8.27
CA LYS A 55 13.89 -13.23 -9.46
C LYS A 55 13.94 -11.87 -10.14
N TYR A 56 12.77 -11.23 -10.33
CA TYR A 56 12.69 -9.89 -10.91
C TYR A 56 13.41 -8.84 -10.06
N LEU A 57 13.23 -8.89 -8.73
CA LEU A 57 13.88 -8.00 -7.78
C LEU A 57 15.37 -8.32 -7.54
N LYS A 58 15.87 -9.46 -8.04
CA LYS A 58 17.22 -9.98 -7.83
C LYS A 58 17.57 -10.15 -6.35
N ILE A 59 16.66 -10.71 -5.56
CA ILE A 59 16.81 -11.02 -4.14
C ILE A 59 16.48 -12.48 -3.85
N GLY A 60 16.99 -13.03 -2.73
CA GLY A 60 16.59 -14.34 -2.24
C GLY A 60 15.16 -14.32 -1.67
N GLU A 61 14.47 -15.46 -1.70
CA GLU A 61 13.07 -15.55 -1.22
C GLU A 61 12.91 -15.11 0.25
N LYS A 62 13.89 -15.45 1.11
CA LYS A 62 13.93 -15.02 2.51
C LYS A 62 14.13 -13.51 2.73
N ASN A 63 14.56 -12.81 1.68
CA ASN A 63 14.78 -11.36 1.71
C ASN A 63 13.56 -10.57 1.22
N LEU A 64 12.47 -11.23 0.84
CA LEU A 64 11.19 -10.62 0.54
C LEU A 64 10.32 -10.64 1.81
N ILE A 65 10.22 -9.51 2.50
CA ILE A 65 9.68 -9.37 3.85
C ILE A 65 8.25 -8.81 3.82
N SER A 66 7.38 -9.39 4.65
CA SER A 66 6.01 -8.89 4.85
C SER A 66 5.63 -8.93 6.33
N PRO A 67 4.88 -7.93 6.85
CA PRO A 67 4.41 -7.93 8.23
C PRO A 67 3.07 -8.67 8.39
N THR A 68 2.71 -8.93 9.65
CA THR A 68 1.35 -9.32 10.03
C THR A 68 0.51 -8.06 10.22
N GLN A 69 -0.25 -7.69 9.19
CA GLN A 69 -1.10 -6.50 9.17
C GLN A 69 -2.38 -6.72 9.99
N THR A 70 -2.66 -5.83 10.93
CA THR A 70 -3.80 -5.89 11.85
C THR A 70 -4.61 -4.59 11.90
N HIS A 71 -4.40 -3.71 10.90
CA HIS A 71 -5.05 -2.41 10.75
C HIS A 71 -4.71 -1.41 11.86
N THR A 72 -3.47 -1.40 12.29
CA THR A 72 -2.89 -0.43 13.23
C THR A 72 -2.29 0.78 12.52
N SER A 73 -1.52 1.59 13.26
CA SER A 73 -0.60 2.58 12.71
C SER A 73 0.85 2.32 13.13
N ASN A 74 1.18 1.06 13.44
CA ASN A 74 2.51 0.65 13.83
C ASN A 74 3.44 0.55 12.61
N ILE A 75 4.68 1.03 12.79
CA ILE A 75 5.68 1.16 11.73
C ILE A 75 6.98 0.55 12.22
N GLU A 76 7.51 -0.42 11.49
CA GLU A 76 8.80 -1.05 11.81
C GLU A 76 9.82 -0.88 10.67
N LEU A 77 11.09 -1.10 11.01
CA LEU A 77 12.18 -1.19 10.04
C LEU A 77 12.30 -2.64 9.56
N ALA A 78 12.37 -2.84 8.25
CA ALA A 78 12.72 -4.14 7.68
C ALA A 78 14.19 -4.46 7.94
N ILE A 79 14.46 -5.56 8.61
CA ILE A 79 15.81 -6.00 9.03
C ILE A 79 16.06 -7.39 8.49
N GLU A 80 17.24 -7.62 7.92
CA GLU A 80 17.66 -8.94 7.45
C GLU A 80 17.59 -9.98 8.58
N ASN A 81 17.10 -11.17 8.26
CA ASN A 81 16.92 -12.30 9.19
C ASN A 81 15.94 -12.07 10.36
N LYS A 82 15.22 -10.94 10.42
CA LYS A 82 14.06 -10.81 11.32
C LYS A 82 12.85 -11.53 10.71
N LEU A 83 12.41 -12.59 11.37
CA LEU A 83 11.41 -13.51 10.83
C LEU A 83 9.96 -13.03 11.00
N CYS A 84 9.71 -12.10 11.92
CA CYS A 84 8.33 -11.73 12.28
C CYS A 84 8.18 -10.23 12.57
N TYR A 85 7.08 -9.66 12.09
CA TYR A 85 6.68 -8.28 12.30
C TYR A 85 5.19 -8.27 12.71
N PRO A 86 4.87 -8.64 13.97
CA PRO A 86 3.49 -8.68 14.45
C PRO A 86 2.91 -7.26 14.53
N ASP A 87 1.58 -7.17 14.39
CA ASP A 87 0.83 -5.91 14.56
C ASP A 87 1.44 -4.71 13.83
N THR A 88 1.96 -4.93 12.62
CA THR A 88 2.70 -3.93 11.87
C THR A 88 1.99 -3.65 10.54
N ASP A 89 1.67 -2.38 10.29
CA ASP A 89 0.95 -1.95 9.10
C ASP A 89 1.78 -1.00 8.22
N ALA A 90 3.05 -0.76 8.55
CA ALA A 90 4.02 -0.16 7.65
C ALA A 90 5.43 -0.71 7.89
N LEU A 91 6.17 -0.93 6.80
CA LEU A 91 7.58 -1.29 6.85
C LEU A 91 8.41 -0.20 6.18
N ILE A 92 9.49 0.22 6.85
CA ILE A 92 10.55 1.06 6.29
C ILE A 92 11.64 0.17 5.73
N LEU A 93 12.18 0.52 4.59
CA LEU A 93 13.25 -0.18 3.89
C LEU A 93 14.46 0.74 3.72
N THR A 94 15.62 0.31 4.24
CA THR A 94 16.90 1.02 4.11
C THR A 94 18.00 0.13 3.51
N ASP A 95 17.75 -1.18 3.45
CA ASP A 95 18.70 -2.16 2.88
C ASP A 95 18.28 -2.53 1.47
N LYS A 96 19.16 -2.30 0.50
CA LYS A 96 18.96 -2.64 -0.92
C LYS A 96 18.95 -4.15 -1.22
N ASN A 97 19.39 -4.99 -0.29
CA ASN A 97 19.35 -6.45 -0.45
C ASN A 97 18.00 -7.05 -0.05
N LEU A 98 17.12 -6.23 0.53
CA LEU A 98 15.78 -6.62 0.94
C LEU A 98 14.73 -6.08 -0.03
N GLY A 99 13.60 -6.76 -0.09
CA GLY A 99 12.35 -6.28 -0.65
C GLY A 99 11.26 -6.34 0.40
N ILE A 100 10.33 -5.41 0.39
CA ILE A 100 9.17 -5.44 1.27
C ILE A 100 7.88 -5.48 0.46
N PHE A 101 6.87 -6.14 1.02
CA PHE A 101 5.52 -6.10 0.46
C PHE A 101 4.47 -6.09 1.57
N LEU A 102 3.37 -5.41 1.31
CA LEU A 102 2.16 -5.42 2.12
C LEU A 102 0.96 -5.78 1.25
N ASN A 103 -0.12 -6.25 1.87
CA ASN A 103 -1.23 -6.93 1.22
C ASN A 103 -2.53 -6.16 1.35
N PHE A 104 -3.32 -6.13 0.26
CA PHE A 104 -4.49 -5.27 0.14
C PHE A 104 -5.65 -5.98 -0.57
N ALA A 105 -6.85 -5.65 -0.14
CA ALA A 105 -8.11 -5.79 -0.84
C ALA A 105 -9.01 -4.67 -0.29
N ASP A 106 -9.15 -3.59 -1.03
CA ASP A 106 -9.82 -2.33 -0.73
C ASP A 106 -9.05 -1.30 0.12
N CYS A 107 -8.27 -1.70 1.13
CA CYS A 107 -7.43 -0.76 1.89
C CYS A 107 -6.43 -0.06 0.98
N THR A 108 -6.07 1.20 1.31
CA THR A 108 -5.20 2.03 0.48
C THR A 108 -3.73 1.68 0.67
N PRO A 109 -3.02 1.23 -0.39
CA PRO A 109 -1.57 1.05 -0.36
C PRO A 109 -0.87 2.40 -0.51
N ILE A 110 0.15 2.65 0.32
CA ILE A 110 1.01 3.84 0.20
C ILE A 110 2.45 3.37 0.04
N ILE A 111 3.09 3.71 -1.07
CA ILE A 111 4.54 3.57 -1.24
C ILE A 111 5.17 4.95 -1.10
N LEU A 112 6.15 5.07 -0.19
CA LEU A 112 6.98 6.25 -0.02
C LEU A 112 8.40 5.94 -0.47
N TYR A 113 9.04 6.83 -1.21
CA TYR A 113 10.41 6.67 -1.64
C TYR A 113 11.15 7.99 -1.70
N ASP A 114 12.33 8.04 -1.10
CA ASP A 114 13.31 9.12 -1.21
C ASP A 114 14.45 8.66 -2.11
N GLU A 115 14.51 9.18 -3.33
CA GLU A 115 15.55 8.79 -4.30
C GLU A 115 16.93 9.44 -4.03
N VAL A 116 17.01 10.43 -3.13
CA VAL A 116 18.25 11.06 -2.72
C VAL A 116 18.93 10.23 -1.63
N GLN A 117 18.15 9.80 -0.63
CA GLN A 117 18.63 8.93 0.45
C GLN A 117 18.62 7.44 0.06
N ASN A 118 17.94 7.07 -1.03
CA ASN A 118 17.67 5.70 -1.44
C ASN A 118 17.06 4.86 -0.30
N ILE A 119 15.99 5.37 0.29
CA ILE A 119 15.19 4.72 1.32
C ILE A 119 13.72 4.82 0.98
N GLY A 120 12.90 3.94 1.54
CA GLY A 120 11.47 4.02 1.30
C GLY A 120 10.65 3.24 2.31
N ALA A 121 9.35 3.19 2.08
CA ALA A 121 8.42 2.47 2.94
C ALA A 121 7.18 2.04 2.15
N VAL A 122 6.52 1.00 2.66
CA VAL A 122 5.16 0.64 2.25
C VAL A 122 4.27 0.68 3.48
N ALA A 123 3.11 1.36 3.37
CA ALA A 123 2.13 1.46 4.45
C ALA A 123 0.75 0.98 4.00
N HIS A 124 0.03 0.34 4.93
CA HIS A 124 -1.33 -0.17 4.78
C HIS A 124 -2.31 0.79 5.45
N ALA A 125 -2.92 1.65 4.64
CA ALA A 125 -3.85 2.68 5.10
C ALA A 125 -5.32 2.23 4.87
N GLY A 126 -5.79 1.22 5.60
CA GLY A 126 -7.21 1.01 5.81
C GLY A 126 -7.81 2.17 6.62
N TRP A 127 -9.13 2.22 6.86
CA TRP A 127 -9.76 3.34 7.56
C TRP A 127 -9.16 3.59 8.97
N ARG A 128 -8.80 2.53 9.71
CA ARG A 128 -8.15 2.67 11.03
C ARG A 128 -6.74 3.24 10.91
N GLY A 129 -5.95 2.74 9.96
CA GLY A 129 -4.62 3.25 9.65
C GLY A 129 -4.67 4.71 9.18
N THR A 130 -5.64 5.07 8.33
CA THR A 130 -5.90 6.44 7.88
C THR A 130 -6.31 7.33 9.05
N ALA A 131 -7.22 6.88 9.92
CA ALA A 131 -7.59 7.59 11.14
C ALA A 131 -6.40 7.78 12.09
N GLY A 132 -5.50 6.79 12.14
CA GLY A 132 -4.22 6.86 12.85
C GLY A 132 -3.13 7.66 12.13
N ARG A 133 -3.40 8.24 10.94
CA ARG A 133 -2.48 8.99 10.08
C ARG A 133 -1.22 8.19 9.70
N ILE A 134 -1.36 6.90 9.38
CA ILE A 134 -0.21 6.01 9.13
C ILE A 134 0.67 6.50 7.96
N SER A 135 0.11 7.05 6.90
CA SER A 135 0.85 7.61 5.76
C SER A 135 1.76 8.77 6.20
N ALA A 136 1.19 9.75 6.91
CA ALA A 136 1.94 10.88 7.42
C ALA A 136 2.99 10.46 8.48
N LYS A 137 2.62 9.57 9.42
CA LYS A 137 3.54 9.04 10.43
C LYS A 137 4.73 8.29 9.82
N THR A 138 4.47 7.49 8.77
CA THR A 138 5.54 6.76 8.06
C THR A 138 6.48 7.74 7.39
N ALA A 139 5.97 8.74 6.69
CA ALA A 139 6.78 9.77 6.05
C ALA A 139 7.55 10.61 7.09
N GLN A 140 6.90 11.02 8.20
CA GLN A 140 7.58 11.71 9.30
C GLN A 140 8.72 10.90 9.92
N LYS A 141 8.56 9.56 9.99
CA LYS A 141 9.63 8.68 10.48
C LYS A 141 10.80 8.63 9.50
N LEU A 142 10.56 8.64 8.18
CA LEU A 142 11.62 8.79 7.16
C LEU A 142 12.35 10.13 7.31
N ILE A 143 11.60 11.22 7.53
CA ILE A 143 12.18 12.56 7.71
C ILE A 143 13.02 12.64 8.99
N LYS A 144 12.45 12.24 10.15
CA LYS A 144 13.09 12.42 11.46
C LYS A 144 14.27 11.49 11.71
N ASN A 145 14.15 10.23 11.28
CA ASN A 145 15.08 9.17 11.66
C ASN A 145 16.12 8.86 10.58
N TYR A 146 15.81 9.20 9.31
CA TYR A 146 16.66 8.82 8.18
C TYR A 146 17.07 10.02 7.30
N GLY A 147 16.74 11.24 7.71
CA GLY A 147 17.21 12.47 7.05
C GLY A 147 16.53 12.78 5.72
N SER A 148 15.41 12.15 5.40
CA SER A 148 14.62 12.52 4.24
C SER A 148 14.10 13.95 4.35
N LYS A 149 13.96 14.63 3.21
CA LYS A 149 13.29 15.93 3.14
C LYS A 149 11.94 15.77 2.44
N PRO A 150 10.88 16.51 2.87
CA PRO A 150 9.56 16.39 2.25
C PRO A 150 9.60 16.57 0.72
N GLU A 151 10.39 17.50 0.22
CA GLU A 151 10.54 17.79 -1.21
C GLU A 151 11.21 16.66 -2.01
N ASN A 152 11.95 15.75 -1.37
CA ASN A 152 12.59 14.59 -1.97
C ASN A 152 11.68 13.35 -1.96
N LEU A 153 10.71 13.30 -1.05
CA LEU A 153 9.81 12.18 -0.91
C LEU A 153 8.80 12.13 -2.06
N ILE A 154 8.71 10.98 -2.68
CA ILE A 154 7.68 10.61 -3.65
C ILE A 154 6.70 9.69 -2.95
N ALA A 155 5.39 9.94 -3.08
CA ALA A 155 4.33 9.10 -2.56
C ALA A 155 3.50 8.54 -3.72
N ILE A 156 3.31 7.22 -3.73
CA ILE A 156 2.41 6.54 -4.66
C ILE A 156 1.26 5.96 -3.85
N ILE A 157 0.06 6.45 -4.12
CA ILE A 157 -1.19 5.93 -3.54
C ILE A 157 -1.79 4.94 -4.53
N GLY A 158 -1.79 3.66 -4.17
CA GLY A 158 -2.10 2.56 -5.08
C GLY A 158 -3.59 2.26 -5.26
N PRO A 159 -3.91 1.13 -5.93
CA PRO A 159 -5.28 0.69 -6.16
C PRO A 159 -5.97 0.36 -4.83
N ALA A 160 -7.15 0.94 -4.62
CA ALA A 160 -7.94 0.81 -3.40
C ALA A 160 -9.42 0.98 -3.72
N ILE A 161 -10.30 0.72 -2.75
CA ILE A 161 -11.71 1.07 -2.91
C ILE A 161 -11.84 2.58 -3.13
N GLY A 162 -12.52 2.96 -4.19
CA GLY A 162 -12.67 4.36 -4.57
C GLY A 162 -13.78 5.06 -3.81
N PHE A 163 -13.78 6.40 -3.86
CA PHE A 163 -14.84 7.25 -3.35
C PHE A 163 -16.24 6.86 -3.88
N CYS A 164 -16.29 6.32 -5.09
CA CYS A 164 -17.51 5.82 -5.73
C CYS A 164 -18.18 4.64 -4.99
N CYS A 165 -17.39 3.83 -4.22
CA CYS A 165 -17.85 2.57 -3.64
C CYS A 165 -17.67 2.48 -2.13
N TYR A 166 -16.93 3.42 -1.51
CA TYR A 166 -16.58 3.31 -0.10
C TYR A 166 -17.58 4.07 0.79
N ASN A 167 -18.73 3.45 1.04
CA ASN A 167 -19.67 3.92 2.05
C ASN A 167 -19.27 3.44 3.45
N VAL A 168 -19.48 4.28 4.45
CA VAL A 168 -19.09 4.07 5.86
C VAL A 168 -20.19 4.51 6.82
N GLY A 169 -20.17 3.98 8.04
CA GLY A 169 -21.02 4.48 9.14
C GLY A 169 -20.47 5.79 9.74
N GLU A 170 -21.32 6.48 10.52
CA GLU A 170 -20.99 7.76 11.17
C GLU A 170 -19.72 7.70 12.01
N GLU A 171 -19.52 6.63 12.79
CA GLU A 171 -18.32 6.45 13.63
C GLU A 171 -17.03 6.51 12.81
N VAL A 172 -17.01 5.88 11.64
CA VAL A 172 -15.83 5.88 10.75
C VAL A 172 -15.64 7.26 10.13
N PHE A 173 -16.73 7.88 9.67
CA PHE A 173 -16.71 9.24 9.12
C PHE A 173 -16.17 10.24 10.13
N GLU A 174 -16.69 10.26 11.37
CA GLU A 174 -16.20 11.16 12.42
C GLU A 174 -14.71 10.99 12.74
N LYS A 175 -14.21 9.74 12.76
CA LYS A 175 -12.79 9.49 13.00
C LYS A 175 -11.92 9.99 11.85
N LEU A 176 -12.37 9.83 10.61
CA LEU A 176 -11.62 10.25 9.42
C LEU A 176 -11.66 11.76 9.23
N SER A 177 -12.79 12.41 9.46
CA SER A 177 -12.96 13.86 9.26
C SER A 177 -12.05 14.71 10.14
N LYS A 178 -11.62 14.19 11.30
CA LYS A 178 -10.73 14.87 12.24
C LYS A 178 -9.23 14.71 11.90
N THR A 179 -8.88 14.02 10.81
CA THR A 179 -7.48 13.65 10.51
C THR A 179 -6.76 14.61 9.58
N VAL A 180 -7.46 15.56 9.01
CA VAL A 180 -6.92 16.59 8.12
C VAL A 180 -7.52 17.96 8.48
N ASN A 181 -6.78 19.04 8.20
CA ASN A 181 -7.21 20.42 8.55
C ASN A 181 -8.42 20.89 7.76
N ASN A 182 -8.56 20.43 6.52
CA ASN A 182 -9.74 20.65 5.69
C ASN A 182 -10.24 19.33 5.13
N PHE A 183 -11.51 19.00 5.36
CA PHE A 183 -12.14 17.77 4.92
C PHE A 183 -13.07 17.97 3.69
N ASP A 184 -13.17 19.17 3.17
CA ASP A 184 -14.05 19.51 2.03
C ASP A 184 -13.71 18.66 0.80
N GLY A 185 -14.76 18.11 0.18
CA GLY A 185 -14.66 17.26 -1.01
C GLY A 185 -14.15 15.84 -0.75
N LEU A 186 -13.92 15.45 0.52
CA LEU A 186 -13.45 14.10 0.90
C LEU A 186 -14.59 13.18 1.35
N SER A 187 -15.81 13.69 1.45
CA SER A 187 -17.02 12.92 1.71
C SER A 187 -18.21 13.46 0.97
N GLU A 188 -19.21 12.62 0.79
CA GLU A 188 -20.49 12.96 0.17
C GLU A 188 -21.59 12.05 0.74
N ILE A 189 -22.80 12.60 0.86
CA ILE A 189 -23.99 11.80 1.21
C ILE A 189 -24.73 11.49 -0.09
N ARG A 190 -24.89 10.19 -0.37
CA ARG A 190 -25.67 9.69 -1.52
C ARG A 190 -26.74 8.74 -1.01
N GLU A 191 -27.97 9.02 -1.29
CA GLU A 191 -29.13 8.20 -0.87
C GLU A 191 -29.09 7.82 0.63
N GLY A 192 -28.71 8.78 1.49
CA GLY A 192 -28.62 8.59 2.93
C GLY A 192 -27.35 7.85 3.41
N ASN A 193 -26.46 7.43 2.53
CA ASN A 193 -25.21 6.78 2.88
C ASN A 193 -24.02 7.75 2.78
N ILE A 194 -23.11 7.70 3.74
CA ILE A 194 -21.90 8.51 3.77
C ILE A 194 -20.80 7.81 2.96
N PHE A 195 -20.34 8.43 1.89
CA PHE A 195 -19.17 7.98 1.13
C PHE A 195 -17.94 8.79 1.49
N VAL A 196 -16.75 8.15 1.50
CA VAL A 196 -15.50 8.78 1.93
C VAL A 196 -14.37 8.42 0.95
N ASP A 197 -13.51 9.41 0.63
CA ASP A 197 -12.35 9.24 -0.24
C ASP A 197 -11.07 8.98 0.56
N LEU A 198 -10.81 7.70 0.90
CA LEU A 198 -9.61 7.31 1.64
C LEU A 198 -8.31 7.69 0.92
N LYS A 199 -8.27 7.60 -0.41
CA LYS A 199 -7.06 7.93 -1.17
C LYS A 199 -6.72 9.41 -1.02
N ASN A 200 -7.71 10.28 -1.20
CA ASN A 200 -7.49 11.73 -1.08
C ASN A 200 -7.33 12.19 0.37
N ILE A 201 -7.89 11.51 1.38
CA ILE A 201 -7.56 11.78 2.79
C ILE A 201 -6.07 11.51 3.04
N ASN A 202 -5.54 10.35 2.62
CA ASN A 202 -4.11 10.04 2.78
C ASN A 202 -3.22 11.02 2.00
N LYS A 203 -3.62 11.41 0.78
CA LYS A 203 -2.94 12.49 0.04
C LYS A 203 -2.86 13.77 0.86
N ARG A 204 -3.98 14.25 1.39
CA ARG A 204 -4.05 15.49 2.17
C ARG A 204 -3.18 15.42 3.43
N GLN A 205 -3.18 14.26 4.13
CA GLN A 205 -2.28 14.04 5.27
C GLN A 205 -0.79 14.14 4.90
N LEU A 206 -0.41 13.71 3.71
CA LEU A 206 0.96 13.83 3.19
C LEU A 206 1.29 15.26 2.76
N GLU A 207 0.33 15.96 2.13
CA GLU A 207 0.48 17.37 1.75
C GLU A 207 0.68 18.28 2.97
N GLU A 208 -0.07 18.03 4.08
CA GLU A 208 0.07 18.76 5.34
C GLU A 208 1.46 18.68 5.98
N ILE A 209 2.25 17.70 5.62
CA ILE A 209 3.65 17.55 6.07
C ILE A 209 4.67 17.93 4.99
N GLY A 210 4.21 18.58 3.91
CA GLY A 210 5.05 19.17 2.87
C GLY A 210 5.42 18.23 1.71
N ILE A 211 4.80 17.05 1.60
CA ILE A 211 5.04 16.15 0.46
C ILE A 211 4.13 16.57 -0.68
N THR A 212 4.71 16.94 -1.82
CA THR A 212 3.97 17.43 -2.99
C THR A 212 4.05 16.51 -4.21
N LYS A 213 5.05 15.62 -4.25
CA LYS A 213 5.22 14.63 -5.33
C LYS A 213 4.36 13.40 -5.03
N ILE A 214 3.06 13.48 -5.33
CA ILE A 214 2.09 12.42 -5.03
C ILE A 214 1.40 11.98 -6.32
N ASP A 215 1.44 10.69 -6.62
CA ASP A 215 0.67 10.08 -7.72
C ASP A 215 -0.43 9.18 -7.14
N ILE A 216 -1.68 9.39 -7.57
CA ILE A 216 -2.84 8.63 -7.08
C ILE A 216 -3.36 7.72 -8.18
N CYS A 217 -3.43 6.43 -7.86
CA CYS A 217 -4.01 5.42 -8.73
C CYS A 217 -5.50 5.71 -9.00
N PRO A 218 -5.93 5.78 -10.26
CA PRO A 218 -7.32 6.04 -10.61
C PRO A 218 -8.23 4.83 -10.37
N TYR A 219 -7.67 3.61 -10.26
CA TYR A 219 -8.45 2.38 -10.20
C TYR A 219 -9.14 2.20 -8.84
N CYS A 220 -10.45 1.91 -8.89
CA CYS A 220 -11.25 1.43 -7.76
C CYS A 220 -11.24 -0.10 -7.79
N THR A 221 -10.88 -0.75 -6.69
CA THR A 221 -10.80 -2.22 -6.61
C THR A 221 -12.16 -2.91 -6.81
N VAL A 222 -13.27 -2.25 -6.45
CA VAL A 222 -14.63 -2.76 -6.71
C VAL A 222 -14.94 -2.76 -8.22
N HIS A 223 -14.66 -1.65 -8.91
CA HIS A 223 -14.96 -1.52 -10.35
C HIS A 223 -13.94 -2.25 -11.23
N ASN A 224 -12.71 -2.44 -10.76
CA ASN A 224 -11.65 -3.17 -11.46
C ASN A 224 -11.34 -4.49 -10.75
N ASN A 225 -12.39 -5.21 -10.37
CA ASN A 225 -12.25 -6.45 -9.62
C ASN A 225 -11.73 -7.61 -10.48
N ASP A 226 -11.76 -7.46 -11.79
CA ASP A 226 -11.08 -8.33 -12.76
C ASP A 226 -9.55 -8.24 -12.69
N VAL A 227 -8.99 -7.11 -12.19
CA VAL A 227 -7.56 -6.86 -12.06
C VAL A 227 -7.08 -6.96 -10.62
N PHE A 228 -7.82 -6.40 -9.65
CA PHE A 228 -7.45 -6.33 -8.24
C PHE A 228 -8.46 -7.07 -7.36
N TYR A 229 -8.03 -7.51 -6.18
CA TYR A 229 -8.93 -8.10 -5.19
C TYR A 229 -9.71 -7.03 -4.45
N SER A 230 -10.99 -7.31 -4.17
CA SER A 230 -11.86 -6.45 -3.37
C SER A 230 -12.56 -7.26 -2.28
N TYR A 231 -12.25 -6.94 -1.02
CA TYR A 231 -12.92 -7.53 0.14
C TYR A 231 -14.43 -7.23 0.14
N ARG A 232 -14.79 -6.01 -0.26
CA ARG A 232 -16.18 -5.54 -0.36
C ARG A 232 -16.98 -6.28 -1.43
N ASN A 233 -16.40 -6.43 -2.62
CA ASN A 233 -17.09 -6.98 -3.78
C ASN A 233 -17.12 -8.53 -3.80
N GLU A 234 -16.15 -9.18 -3.16
CA GLU A 234 -15.95 -10.64 -3.23
C GLU A 234 -16.33 -11.36 -1.91
N ASN A 235 -17.32 -10.84 -1.16
CA ASN A 235 -17.79 -11.47 0.07
C ASN A 235 -16.64 -11.87 1.02
N ALA A 236 -15.75 -10.91 1.31
CA ALA A 236 -14.61 -11.09 2.22
C ALA A 236 -13.52 -12.05 1.70
N THR A 237 -13.18 -11.97 0.42
CA THR A 237 -12.08 -12.76 -0.15
C THR A 237 -10.82 -12.76 0.72
N THR A 238 -10.15 -13.90 0.78
CA THR A 238 -8.87 -14.06 1.50
C THR A 238 -7.66 -13.70 0.65
N LEU A 239 -7.82 -13.70 -0.68
CA LEU A 239 -6.78 -13.33 -1.64
C LEU A 239 -6.49 -11.83 -1.61
N ARG A 240 -5.22 -11.47 -1.86
CA ARG A 240 -4.75 -10.08 -1.81
C ARG A 240 -3.87 -9.75 -3.01
N HIS A 241 -3.99 -8.53 -3.51
CA HIS A 241 -2.92 -7.90 -4.27
C HIS A 241 -1.95 -7.23 -3.29
N SER A 242 -0.73 -6.95 -3.75
CA SER A 242 0.33 -6.46 -2.87
C SER A 242 1.00 -5.22 -3.45
N ALA A 243 1.40 -4.31 -2.57
CA ALA A 243 2.34 -3.25 -2.90
C ALA A 243 3.75 -3.73 -2.56
N VAL A 244 4.66 -3.64 -3.52
CA VAL A 244 6.04 -4.15 -3.42
C VAL A 244 7.01 -2.99 -3.60
N LEU A 245 8.05 -2.94 -2.76
CA LEU A 245 9.14 -1.99 -2.86
C LEU A 245 10.48 -2.69 -2.66
N LYS A 246 11.44 -2.38 -3.55
CA LYS A 246 12.85 -2.73 -3.41
C LYS A 246 13.69 -1.55 -3.89
N LEU A 247 14.66 -1.13 -3.10
CA LEU A 247 15.55 -0.01 -3.40
C LEU A 247 16.46 -0.32 -4.60
N GLY A 248 16.87 0.73 -5.30
CA GLY A 248 17.79 0.63 -6.44
C GLY A 248 19.26 0.37 -6.09
#